data_4bee7fe778d143c1c45a2da4ec0098d1
#
_entry.id   4bee7fe778d143c1c45a2da4ec0098d1
#
_cell.length_a   1.000
_cell.length_b   1.000
_cell.length_c   1.000
_cell.angle_alpha   90.00
_cell.angle_beta   90.00
_cell.angle_gamma   90.00
#
_symmetry.space_group_name_H-M   'P 1'
#
loop_
_entity.id
_entity.type
_entity.pdbx_description
1 polymer ?
#
loop_
_entity_poly.entity_id
_entity_poly.type
_entity_poly.pdbx_seq_one_letter_code
_entity_poly.pdbx_strand_id
1 'polypeptide(L)'
;SEMCIRDRGSNGQSQGLLFPEMLQLPPSEGIVLEHLTDDLHALGFDLSVLGGGSFSINAIPSGTEGLNPVEVVRGIVYSSIEKGCNVEEDVRHYIALSLARSAAIVQGQVLSNEEMEALVDDLFVCRNPNQTPDGKVVVAILEQDDLDQLFG
;
A
#
# COMPACT_ATOMS: atom_id res chain seq x y z
N SER A 1 21.30 -20.95 29.14
CA SER A 1 21.23 -20.10 27.94
C SER A 1 19.80 -19.71 27.66
N GLU A 2 19.40 -18.58 28.14
CA GLU A 2 18.05 -18.07 27.98
C GLU A 2 18.06 -17.06 26.85
N MET A 3 17.64 -17.51 25.68
CA MET A 3 17.15 -16.64 24.65
C MET A 3 15.77 -16.13 25.09
N CYS A 4 15.73 -14.95 25.68
CA CYS A 4 14.51 -14.25 25.91
C CYS A 4 13.87 -13.88 24.57
N ILE A 5 12.96 -14.72 24.12
CA ILE A 5 11.96 -14.36 23.13
C ILE A 5 11.07 -13.31 23.77
N ARG A 6 11.36 -12.04 23.50
CA ARG A 6 10.40 -10.97 23.72
C ARG A 6 9.46 -10.91 22.51
N ASP A 7 8.71 -11.99 22.37
CA ASP A 7 7.51 -12.00 21.57
C ASP A 7 6.34 -11.75 22.52
N ARG A 8 5.83 -10.55 22.56
CA ARG A 8 4.47 -10.31 23.06
C ARG A 8 3.95 -8.95 22.63
N GLY A 9 3.05 -8.98 21.69
CA GLY A 9 1.99 -8.01 21.57
C GLY A 9 1.95 -7.14 20.35
N SER A 10 2.31 -7.65 19.18
CA SER A 10 1.85 -7.01 17.97
C SER A 10 0.79 -7.88 17.31
N ASN A 11 -0.42 -7.36 17.20
CA ASN A 11 -1.51 -7.97 16.43
C ASN A 11 -1.22 -7.99 14.91
N GLY A 12 -0.09 -7.46 14.47
CA GLY A 12 0.42 -7.51 13.11
C GLY A 12 1.54 -8.54 13.03
N GLN A 13 1.38 -9.56 12.21
CA GLN A 13 2.50 -10.42 11.86
C GLN A 13 3.52 -9.59 11.10
N SER A 14 4.76 -9.51 11.60
CA SER A 14 5.86 -8.80 10.95
C SER A 14 6.81 -9.78 10.30
N GLN A 15 7.36 -9.39 9.16
CA GLN A 15 8.41 -10.12 8.46
C GLN A 15 9.69 -9.31 8.44
N GLY A 16 10.75 -9.87 9.04
CA GLY A 16 12.08 -9.27 9.02
C GLY A 16 12.66 -9.21 7.60
N LEU A 17 13.23 -8.08 7.25
CA LEU A 17 13.97 -7.93 6.01
C LEU A 17 15.37 -8.58 6.17
N LEU A 18 15.82 -9.31 5.15
CA LEU A 18 17.17 -9.86 5.11
C LEU A 18 18.25 -8.77 5.14
N PHE A 19 17.93 -7.63 4.53
CA PHE A 19 18.75 -6.42 4.55
C PHE A 19 17.86 -5.26 4.94
N PRO A 20 18.22 -4.52 6.02
CA PRO A 20 17.48 -3.30 6.38
C PRO A 20 17.54 -2.26 5.26
N GLU A 21 16.40 -1.67 4.97
CA GLU A 21 16.31 -0.59 3.99
C GLU A 21 16.50 0.77 4.65
N MET A 22 17.30 1.61 4.01
CA MET A 22 17.60 2.94 4.53
C MET A 22 16.64 3.97 3.94
N LEU A 23 15.95 4.70 4.82
CA LEU A 23 15.07 5.80 4.46
C LEU A 23 15.64 7.10 4.96
N GLN A 24 15.81 8.07 4.06
CA GLN A 24 16.19 9.43 4.43
C GLN A 24 15.06 10.39 4.09
N LEU A 25 14.68 11.19 5.07
CA LEU A 25 13.62 12.18 4.99
C LEU A 25 14.12 13.57 5.34
N PRO A 26 13.50 14.63 4.80
CA PRO A 26 13.69 15.98 5.30
C PRO A 26 13.38 16.08 6.80
N PRO A 27 14.02 17.01 7.55
CA PRO A 27 13.83 17.11 9.01
C PRO A 27 12.35 17.25 9.43
N SER A 28 11.54 17.96 8.66
CA SER A 28 10.11 18.14 8.93
C SER A 28 9.32 16.83 8.84
N GLU A 29 9.63 16.01 7.85
CA GLU A 29 9.00 14.71 7.64
C GLU A 29 9.54 13.66 8.63
N GLY A 30 10.83 13.76 8.99
CA GLY A 30 11.46 12.90 9.97
C GLY A 30 10.81 12.99 11.35
N ILE A 31 10.47 14.20 11.80
CA ILE A 31 9.75 14.41 13.07
C ILE A 31 8.37 13.73 13.03
N VAL A 32 7.67 13.82 11.91
CA VAL A 32 6.38 13.15 11.75
C VAL A 32 6.55 11.62 11.83
N LEU A 33 7.54 11.06 11.14
CA LEU A 33 7.80 9.62 11.19
C LEU A 33 8.20 9.14 12.58
N GLU A 34 8.97 9.93 13.35
CA GLU A 34 9.30 9.61 14.74
C GLU A 34 8.04 9.48 15.62
N HIS A 35 7.06 10.37 15.42
CA HIS A 35 5.78 10.29 16.14
C HIS A 35 4.92 9.09 15.71
N LEU A 36 5.06 8.64 14.46
CA LEU A 36 4.32 7.51 13.90
C LEU A 36 4.97 6.15 14.17
N THR A 37 6.18 6.12 14.74
CA THR A 37 6.96 4.89 14.91
C THR A 37 6.21 3.84 15.74
N ASP A 38 5.55 4.25 16.82
CA ASP A 38 4.79 3.35 17.69
C ASP A 38 3.56 2.76 16.98
N ASP A 39 2.85 3.59 16.22
CA ASP A 39 1.68 3.16 15.43
C ASP A 39 2.10 2.21 14.30
N LEU A 40 3.19 2.51 13.62
CA LEU A 40 3.74 1.65 12.59
C LEU A 40 4.24 0.32 13.15
N HIS A 41 4.82 0.33 14.35
CA HIS A 41 5.24 -0.88 15.04
C HIS A 41 4.04 -1.77 15.39
N ALA A 42 2.93 -1.19 15.84
CA ALA A 42 1.69 -1.92 16.10
C ALA A 42 1.10 -2.57 14.83
N LEU A 43 1.39 -2.02 13.66
CA LEU A 43 0.98 -2.54 12.35
C LEU A 43 1.95 -3.56 11.75
N GLY A 44 3.08 -3.83 12.40
CA GLY A 44 4.06 -4.82 12.00
C GLY A 44 5.28 -4.27 11.26
N PHE A 45 5.45 -2.94 11.19
CA PHE A 45 6.72 -2.36 10.76
C PHE A 45 7.70 -2.34 11.93
N ASP A 46 8.97 -2.54 11.64
CA ASP A 46 10.06 -2.30 12.60
C ASP A 46 11.01 -1.25 12.01
N LEU A 47 11.04 -0.09 12.67
CA LEU A 47 11.80 1.08 12.27
C LEU A 47 12.79 1.46 13.37
N SER A 48 14.03 1.74 12.98
CA SER A 48 15.06 2.27 13.88
C SER A 48 15.43 3.69 13.46
N VAL A 49 15.39 4.62 14.42
CA VAL A 49 15.81 5.99 14.22
C VAL A 49 17.33 6.06 14.29
N LEU A 50 17.98 6.52 13.22
CA LEU A 50 19.43 6.66 13.14
C LEU A 50 19.91 8.08 13.39
N GLY A 51 18.97 9.03 13.43
CA GLY A 51 19.24 10.45 13.61
C GLY A 51 19.40 11.22 12.29
N GLY A 52 19.24 12.53 12.35
CA GLY A 52 19.39 13.41 11.18
C GLY A 52 18.36 13.18 10.08
N GLY A 53 17.18 12.66 10.40
CA GLY A 53 16.16 12.31 9.40
C GLY A 53 16.41 10.98 8.70
N SER A 54 17.37 10.18 9.19
CA SER A 54 17.68 8.85 8.67
C SER A 54 17.01 7.77 9.52
N PHE A 55 16.40 6.80 8.87
CA PHE A 55 15.71 5.66 9.49
C PHE A 55 16.15 4.37 8.81
N SER A 56 16.12 3.28 9.57
CA SER A 56 16.31 1.92 9.06
C SER A 56 15.00 1.16 9.18
N ILE A 57 14.55 0.57 8.11
CA ILE A 57 13.39 -0.32 8.08
C ILE A 57 13.91 -1.75 8.20
N ASN A 58 13.64 -2.41 9.33
CA ASN A 58 14.16 -3.74 9.63
C ASN A 58 13.12 -4.83 9.35
N ALA A 59 11.82 -4.50 9.51
CA ALA A 59 10.72 -5.42 9.22
C ALA A 59 9.51 -4.69 8.65
N ILE A 60 8.71 -5.43 7.91
CA ILE A 60 7.47 -5.00 7.28
C ILE A 60 6.32 -5.94 7.69
N PRO A 61 5.06 -5.49 7.60
CA PRO A 61 3.91 -6.35 7.83
C PRO A 61 3.92 -7.55 6.87
N SER A 62 3.57 -8.74 7.37
CA SER A 62 3.38 -9.92 6.52
C SER A 62 2.30 -9.67 5.47
N GLY A 63 2.53 -10.15 4.25
CA GLY A 63 1.65 -9.88 3.11
C GLY A 63 2.01 -8.62 2.32
N THR A 64 3.08 -7.91 2.69
CA THR A 64 3.61 -6.77 1.93
C THR A 64 4.90 -7.13 1.17
N GLU A 65 5.21 -8.42 1.07
CA GLU A 65 6.34 -8.93 0.30
C GLU A 65 6.19 -8.54 -1.17
N GLY A 66 7.20 -7.90 -1.71
CA GLY A 66 7.16 -7.38 -3.09
C GLY A 66 6.83 -5.89 -3.20
N LEU A 67 6.42 -5.24 -2.09
CA LEU A 67 6.38 -3.78 -2.03
C LEU A 67 7.74 -3.23 -1.64
N ASN A 68 8.04 -2.03 -2.15
CA ASN A 68 9.21 -1.30 -1.70
C ASN A 68 8.92 -0.67 -0.31
N PRO A 69 9.62 -1.11 0.76
CA PRO A 69 9.35 -0.63 2.12
C PRO A 69 9.51 0.89 2.26
N VAL A 70 10.48 1.45 1.56
CA VAL A 70 10.79 2.89 1.57
C VAL A 70 9.63 3.69 0.99
N GLU A 71 9.07 3.23 -0.14
CA GLU A 71 7.92 3.90 -0.78
C GLU A 71 6.65 3.83 0.08
N VAL A 72 6.43 2.69 0.74
CA VAL A 72 5.29 2.51 1.65
C VAL A 72 5.38 3.48 2.83
N VAL A 73 6.51 3.51 3.54
CA VAL A 73 6.68 4.39 4.70
C VAL A 73 6.63 5.86 4.30
N ARG A 74 7.25 6.23 3.18
CA ARG A 74 7.20 7.60 2.65
C ARG A 74 5.77 8.04 2.32
N GLY A 75 4.99 7.16 1.70
CA GLY A 75 3.59 7.42 1.38
C GLY A 75 2.72 7.63 2.63
N ILE A 76 2.98 6.86 3.69
CA ILE A 76 2.30 7.01 4.98
C ILE A 76 2.62 8.38 5.60
N VAL A 77 3.89 8.76 5.65
CA VAL A 77 4.32 10.09 6.16
C VAL A 77 3.65 11.22 5.39
N TYR A 78 3.65 11.13 4.05
CA TYR A 78 3.03 12.13 3.19
C TYR A 78 1.51 12.26 3.45
N SER A 79 0.79 11.13 3.52
CA SER A 79 -0.64 11.11 3.83
C SER A 79 -0.95 11.72 5.20
N SER A 80 -0.11 11.45 6.20
CA SER A 80 -0.28 11.97 7.55
C SER A 80 -0.09 13.49 7.63
N ILE A 81 0.82 14.04 6.81
CA ILE A 81 1.04 15.49 6.73
C ILE A 81 -0.14 16.18 6.04
N GLU A 82 -0.66 15.61 4.95
CA GLU A 82 -1.74 16.25 4.18
C GLU A 82 -3.09 16.20 4.89
N LYS A 83 -3.42 15.08 5.52
CA LYS A 83 -4.78 14.83 6.02
C LYS A 83 -4.95 15.06 7.51
N GLY A 84 -3.86 15.07 8.29
CA GLY A 84 -3.90 15.22 9.76
C GLY A 84 -4.76 14.16 10.45
N CYS A 85 -4.82 12.93 9.92
CA CYS A 85 -5.85 11.95 10.18
C CYS A 85 -5.38 10.74 11.00
N ASN A 86 -6.36 9.87 11.28
CA ASN A 86 -6.24 8.61 11.96
C ASN A 86 -5.25 7.67 11.22
N VAL A 87 -4.02 7.63 11.73
CA VAL A 87 -2.87 6.95 11.12
C VAL A 87 -3.15 5.48 10.82
N GLU A 88 -3.87 4.79 11.70
CA GLU A 88 -4.13 3.35 11.55
C GLU A 88 -5.00 3.05 10.31
N GLU A 89 -6.02 3.86 10.06
CA GLU A 89 -6.92 3.68 8.93
C GLU A 89 -6.23 4.04 7.61
N ASP A 90 -5.48 5.14 7.60
CA ASP A 90 -4.72 5.59 6.43
C ASP A 90 -3.59 4.60 6.08
N VAL A 91 -2.89 4.05 7.06
CA VAL A 91 -1.85 3.03 6.85
C VAL A 91 -2.44 1.76 6.27
N ARG A 92 -3.54 1.26 6.83
CA ARG A 92 -4.22 0.06 6.32
C ARG A 92 -4.71 0.28 4.89
N HIS A 93 -5.30 1.43 4.62
CA HIS A 93 -5.76 1.80 3.28
C HIS A 93 -4.60 1.90 2.30
N TYR A 94 -3.50 2.54 2.68
CA TYR A 94 -2.31 2.67 1.84
C TYR A 94 -1.66 1.30 1.54
N ILE A 95 -1.53 0.45 2.54
CA ILE A 95 -1.02 -0.92 2.37
C ILE A 95 -1.94 -1.70 1.42
N ALA A 96 -3.24 -1.67 1.65
CA ALA A 96 -4.21 -2.36 0.78
C ALA A 96 -4.14 -1.88 -0.67
N LEU A 97 -4.02 -0.57 -0.89
CA LEU A 97 -3.89 0.03 -2.22
C LEU A 97 -2.58 -0.36 -2.89
N SER A 98 -1.48 -0.37 -2.13
CA SER A 98 -0.16 -0.75 -2.64
C SER A 98 -0.11 -2.23 -2.99
N LEU A 99 -0.69 -3.10 -2.15
CA LEU A 99 -0.84 -4.54 -2.44
C LEU A 99 -1.69 -4.77 -3.69
N ALA A 100 -2.83 -4.10 -3.79
CA ALA A 100 -3.70 -4.21 -4.95
C ALA A 100 -2.99 -3.79 -6.24
N ARG A 101 -2.19 -2.71 -6.21
CA ARG A 101 -1.38 -2.27 -7.35
C ARG A 101 -0.29 -3.27 -7.73
N SER A 102 0.38 -3.87 -6.73
CA SER A 102 1.43 -4.86 -6.98
C SER A 102 0.88 -6.18 -7.52
N ALA A 103 -0.32 -6.57 -7.09
CA ALA A 103 -1.02 -7.75 -7.55
C ALA A 103 -1.80 -7.54 -8.86
N ALA A 104 -1.99 -6.28 -9.28
CA ALA A 104 -2.71 -5.96 -10.49
C ALA A 104 -1.97 -6.44 -11.74
N ILE A 105 -2.73 -6.91 -12.71
CA ILE A 105 -2.23 -7.30 -14.02
C ILE A 105 -1.60 -6.08 -14.70
N VAL A 106 -0.37 -6.24 -15.14
CA VAL A 106 0.39 -5.16 -15.77
C VAL A 106 -0.12 -4.94 -17.21
N GLN A 107 -0.21 -3.67 -17.60
CA GLN A 107 -0.61 -3.33 -18.97
C GLN A 107 0.33 -3.99 -20.00
N GLY A 108 -0.25 -4.69 -20.97
CA GLY A 108 0.48 -5.44 -22.00
C GLY A 108 0.81 -6.88 -21.62
N GLN A 109 0.44 -7.36 -20.46
CA GLN A 109 0.51 -8.77 -20.10
C GLN A 109 -0.46 -9.58 -20.95
N VAL A 110 0.04 -10.67 -21.56
CA VAL A 110 -0.81 -11.59 -22.30
C VAL A 110 -1.58 -12.46 -21.34
N LEU A 111 -2.90 -12.45 -21.46
CA LEU A 111 -3.82 -13.24 -20.63
C LEU A 111 -4.43 -14.38 -21.48
N SER A 112 -4.69 -15.50 -20.83
CA SER A 112 -5.54 -16.55 -21.41
C SER A 112 -7.03 -16.13 -21.42
N ASN A 113 -7.87 -16.86 -22.17
CA ASN A 113 -9.30 -16.55 -22.18
C ASN A 113 -9.94 -16.71 -20.80
N GLU A 114 -9.52 -17.73 -20.04
CA GLU A 114 -10.01 -17.98 -18.68
C GLU A 114 -9.60 -16.85 -17.73
N GLU A 115 -8.39 -16.33 -17.84
CA GLU A 115 -7.91 -15.19 -17.05
C GLU A 115 -8.65 -13.91 -17.40
N MET A 116 -8.98 -13.70 -18.67
CA MET A 116 -9.76 -12.54 -19.10
C MET A 116 -11.20 -12.60 -18.58
N GLU A 117 -11.85 -13.77 -18.66
CA GLU A 117 -13.20 -13.99 -18.13
C GLU A 117 -13.23 -13.77 -16.62
N ALA A 118 -12.27 -14.36 -15.89
CA ALA A 118 -12.17 -14.18 -14.44
C ALA A 118 -11.96 -12.72 -14.03
N LEU A 119 -11.15 -11.97 -14.80
CA LEU A 119 -10.92 -10.55 -14.54
C LEU A 119 -12.20 -9.72 -14.68
N VAL A 120 -13.02 -10.01 -15.69
CA VAL A 120 -14.30 -9.34 -15.91
C VAL A 120 -15.30 -9.71 -14.82
N ASP A 121 -15.40 -10.99 -14.47
CA ASP A 121 -16.29 -11.46 -13.41
C ASP A 121 -15.94 -10.84 -12.06
N ASP A 122 -14.65 -10.80 -11.69
CA ASP A 122 -14.16 -10.18 -10.48
C ASP A 122 -14.47 -8.68 -10.42
N LEU A 123 -14.36 -7.98 -11.56
CA LEU A 123 -14.70 -6.56 -11.64
C LEU A 123 -16.17 -6.32 -11.29
N PHE A 124 -17.09 -7.13 -11.82
CA PHE A 124 -18.52 -6.96 -11.57
C PHE A 124 -18.98 -7.44 -10.18
N VAL A 125 -18.18 -8.24 -9.49
CA VAL A 125 -18.40 -8.59 -8.07
C VAL A 125 -17.97 -7.46 -7.13
N CYS A 126 -17.10 -6.54 -7.58
CA CYS A 126 -16.70 -5.39 -6.79
C CYS A 126 -17.90 -4.50 -6.40
N ARG A 127 -17.84 -3.89 -5.21
CA ARG A 127 -18.87 -2.94 -4.75
C ARG A 127 -19.04 -1.73 -5.66
N ASN A 128 -17.97 -1.31 -6.31
CA ASN A 128 -17.97 -0.18 -7.22
C ASN A 128 -17.15 -0.51 -8.47
N PRO A 129 -17.74 -1.22 -9.45
CA PRO A 129 -17.01 -1.64 -10.66
C PRO A 129 -16.70 -0.49 -11.62
N ASN A 130 -17.39 0.65 -11.47
CA ASN A 130 -17.32 1.74 -12.44
C ASN A 130 -16.11 2.65 -12.24
N GLN A 131 -15.52 2.65 -11.03
CA GLN A 131 -14.43 3.55 -10.68
C GLN A 131 -13.35 2.84 -9.87
N THR A 132 -12.10 3.25 -10.09
CA THR A 132 -10.98 2.86 -9.23
C THR A 132 -11.05 3.59 -7.87
N PRO A 133 -10.34 3.14 -6.83
CA PRO A 133 -10.26 3.82 -5.53
C PRO A 133 -9.76 5.27 -5.61
N ASP A 134 -8.98 5.61 -6.64
CA ASP A 134 -8.48 6.96 -6.94
C ASP A 134 -9.41 7.74 -7.89
N GLY A 135 -10.64 7.25 -8.14
CA GLY A 135 -11.71 7.97 -8.84
C GLY A 135 -11.64 7.94 -10.36
N LYS A 136 -10.80 7.09 -10.95
CA LYS A 136 -10.74 6.92 -12.41
C LYS A 136 -11.86 6.02 -12.89
N VAL A 137 -12.47 6.36 -14.01
CA VAL A 137 -13.50 5.54 -14.64
C VAL A 137 -12.89 4.25 -15.20
N VAL A 138 -13.45 3.10 -14.82
CA VAL A 138 -13.07 1.76 -15.29
C VAL A 138 -14.02 1.26 -16.35
N VAL A 139 -15.34 1.47 -16.13
CA VAL A 139 -16.40 1.04 -17.05
C VAL A 139 -17.25 2.23 -17.42
N ALA A 140 -17.44 2.47 -18.70
CA ALA A 140 -18.38 3.42 -19.27
C ALA A 140 -19.40 2.68 -20.14
N ILE A 141 -20.66 3.04 -20.00
CA ILE A 141 -21.73 2.52 -20.84
C ILE A 141 -21.92 3.53 -21.97
N LEU A 142 -21.79 3.07 -23.22
CA LEU A 142 -22.10 3.82 -24.42
C LEU A 142 -23.42 3.31 -24.97
N GLU A 143 -24.37 4.20 -25.17
CA GLU A 143 -25.62 3.85 -25.85
C GLU A 143 -25.41 3.84 -27.36
N GLN A 144 -26.33 3.20 -28.09
CA GLN A 144 -26.24 3.13 -29.57
C GLN A 144 -26.18 4.51 -30.20
N ASP A 145 -26.95 5.45 -29.67
CA ASP A 145 -27.00 6.84 -30.15
C ASP A 145 -25.66 7.55 -30.00
N ASP A 146 -24.90 7.26 -28.91
CA ASP A 146 -23.55 7.79 -28.69
C ASP A 146 -22.57 7.28 -29.76
N LEU A 147 -22.70 6.00 -30.10
CA LEU A 147 -21.89 5.38 -31.16
C LEU A 147 -22.21 5.97 -32.54
N ASP A 148 -23.49 6.20 -32.82
CA ASP A 148 -23.94 6.78 -34.10
C ASP A 148 -23.44 8.22 -34.24
N GLN A 149 -23.34 8.99 -33.14
CA GLN A 149 -22.74 10.33 -33.15
C GLN A 149 -21.22 10.32 -33.37
N LEU A 150 -20.53 9.29 -32.87
CA LEU A 150 -19.08 9.18 -33.02
C LEU A 150 -18.64 8.73 -34.43
N PHE A 151 -19.46 7.91 -35.08
CA PHE A 151 -19.14 7.28 -36.37
C PHE A 151 -20.07 7.68 -37.52
N GLY A 152 -21.12 8.41 -37.23
CA GLY A 152 -22.05 8.96 -38.20
C GLY A 152 -21.58 10.26 -38.79
#